data_2d971457ee26b9c91884fcc2e1c1ef1d
#
_entry.id   2d971457ee26b9c91884fcc2e1c1ef1d
#
_cell.length_a   1.000
_cell.length_b   1.000
_cell.length_c   1.000
_cell.angle_alpha   90.00
_cell.angle_beta   90.00
_cell.angle_gamma   90.00
#
_symmetry.space_group_name_H-M   'P 1'
#
loop_
_entity.id
_entity.type
_entity.pdbx_description
1 polymer ?
#
loop_
_entity_poly.entity_id
_entity_poly.type
_entity_poly.pdbx_seq_one_letter_code
_entity_poly.pdbx_strand_id
1 'polypeptide(L)'
;ATLKTALATPLCILHTKEDDTFVFYGCQEPQFTWKDEKRVDILHLSREEALNAWKVTLDQDYLVLSGNYVWAEDDKIKVTGGNDTKIAVYPSVENGIENFKECGKSGRFTVYERVIETAETTADVQVVKETPESSVYEITVNYPDSLKKEARQTGRDVLLYFTYQGNRMEVFLDGEKINDYFYTGQEVPISLGYFEFPKKLTVEIFPLGEGDAVFLEKK
;
A
#
# COMPACT_ATOMS: atom_id res chain seq x y z
N ALA A 1 -26.63 11.19 25.12
CA ALA A 1 -27.42 11.96 24.15
C ALA A 1 -28.21 11.02 23.23
N THR A 2 -29.44 11.40 22.88
CA THR A 2 -30.30 10.61 21.99
C THR A 2 -30.59 11.40 20.72
N LEU A 3 -30.08 10.88 19.57
CA LEU A 3 -30.34 11.46 18.26
C LEU A 3 -31.81 11.32 17.88
N LYS A 4 -32.44 12.41 17.44
CA LYS A 4 -33.82 12.42 16.94
C LYS A 4 -33.85 12.35 15.41
N THR A 5 -33.11 13.22 14.75
CA THR A 5 -32.98 13.25 13.28
C THR A 5 -31.58 13.64 12.86
N ALA A 6 -31.16 13.15 11.73
CA ALA A 6 -29.93 13.57 11.08
C ALA A 6 -30.13 13.66 9.56
N LEU A 7 -29.53 14.65 8.93
CA LEU A 7 -29.36 14.73 7.46
C LEU A 7 -28.00 14.25 7.02
N ALA A 8 -27.44 13.28 7.74
CA ALA A 8 -26.20 12.59 7.42
C ALA A 8 -26.35 11.12 7.80
N THR A 9 -25.55 10.27 7.17
CA THR A 9 -25.56 8.83 7.45
C THR A 9 -24.67 8.54 8.66
N PRO A 10 -25.16 7.83 9.71
CA PRO A 10 -24.31 7.42 10.82
C PRO A 10 -23.31 6.37 10.37
N LEU A 11 -22.06 6.49 10.80
CA LEU A 11 -20.98 5.53 10.55
C LEU A 11 -20.69 4.70 11.79
N CYS A 12 -20.27 5.35 12.88
CA CYS A 12 -19.97 4.67 14.15
C CYS A 12 -20.02 5.67 15.32
N ILE A 13 -19.81 5.13 16.52
CA ILE A 13 -19.52 5.90 17.74
C ILE A 13 -18.11 5.54 18.17
N LEU A 14 -17.32 6.54 18.52
CA LEU A 14 -16.00 6.37 19.13
C LEU A 14 -16.14 6.66 20.63
N HIS A 15 -15.75 5.69 21.44
CA HIS A 15 -15.63 5.83 22.88
C HIS A 15 -14.21 6.32 23.19
N THR A 16 -14.05 7.62 23.37
CA THR A 16 -12.76 8.24 23.66
C THR A 16 -12.57 8.48 25.15
N LYS A 17 -11.36 8.81 25.58
CA LYS A 17 -11.05 9.15 26.99
C LYS A 17 -11.79 10.40 27.47
N GLU A 18 -12.16 11.30 26.57
CA GLU A 18 -12.83 12.54 26.91
C GLU A 18 -14.35 12.36 26.92
N ASP A 19 -14.94 11.95 25.78
CA ASP A 19 -16.36 11.78 25.58
C ASP A 19 -16.65 10.90 24.37
N ASP A 20 -17.90 10.48 24.21
CA ASP A 20 -18.36 9.78 23.01
C ASP A 20 -18.42 10.75 21.81
N THR A 21 -17.75 10.38 20.72
CA THR A 21 -17.81 11.08 19.44
C THR A 21 -18.68 10.31 18.45
N PHE A 22 -19.73 10.96 17.95
CA PHE A 22 -20.63 10.39 16.94
C PHE A 22 -20.10 10.70 15.55
N VAL A 23 -19.82 9.68 14.76
CA VAL A 23 -19.27 9.82 13.40
C VAL A 23 -20.37 9.65 12.37
N PHE A 24 -20.49 10.64 11.49
CA PHE A 24 -21.43 10.66 10.37
C PHE A 24 -20.71 10.98 9.07
N TYR A 25 -21.37 10.69 7.94
CA TYR A 25 -20.84 11.06 6.63
C TYR A 25 -21.93 11.46 5.63
N GLY A 26 -21.55 12.11 4.54
CA GLY A 26 -22.29 12.24 3.30
C GLY A 26 -22.78 13.65 2.96
N CYS A 27 -23.61 14.32 3.75
CA CYS A 27 -24.13 15.64 3.41
C CYS A 27 -23.06 16.74 3.50
N GLN A 28 -23.12 17.72 2.59
CA GLN A 28 -22.22 18.89 2.66
C GLN A 28 -22.53 19.78 3.85
N GLU A 29 -23.82 19.89 4.22
CA GLU A 29 -24.31 20.66 5.37
C GLU A 29 -25.10 19.74 6.30
N PRO A 30 -24.44 18.96 7.16
CA PRO A 30 -25.12 18.03 8.05
C PRO A 30 -25.94 18.77 9.09
N GLN A 31 -27.19 18.35 9.28
CA GLN A 31 -28.06 18.87 10.31
C GLN A 31 -28.47 17.78 11.27
N PHE A 32 -28.39 18.07 12.56
CA PHE A 32 -28.71 17.14 13.64
C PHE A 32 -29.73 17.72 14.59
N THR A 33 -30.70 16.90 15.02
CA THR A 33 -31.64 17.25 16.07
C THR A 33 -31.55 16.19 17.17
N TRP A 34 -31.42 16.64 18.40
CA TRP A 34 -31.27 15.78 19.56
C TRP A 34 -32.57 15.82 20.41
N LYS A 35 -32.85 14.74 21.14
CA LYS A 35 -33.99 14.66 22.04
C LYS A 35 -33.73 15.35 23.39
N ASP A 36 -32.48 15.51 23.75
CA ASP A 36 -32.00 16.13 24.97
C ASP A 36 -31.05 17.29 24.63
N GLU A 37 -30.87 18.21 25.58
CA GLU A 37 -30.01 19.40 25.42
C GLU A 37 -28.51 19.09 25.67
N LYS A 38 -28.13 17.81 25.77
CA LYS A 38 -26.73 17.44 26.01
C LYS A 38 -25.90 17.83 24.82
N ARG A 39 -24.77 18.45 25.10
CA ARG A 39 -23.74 18.71 24.09
C ARG A 39 -23.16 17.39 23.62
N VAL A 40 -23.12 17.21 22.33
CA VAL A 40 -22.66 15.98 21.69
C VAL A 40 -21.49 16.31 20.77
N ASP A 41 -20.44 15.53 20.87
CA ASP A 41 -19.32 15.63 19.97
C ASP A 41 -19.65 14.91 18.65
N ILE A 42 -19.49 15.62 17.53
CA ILE A 42 -19.80 15.11 16.20
C ILE A 42 -18.58 15.24 15.31
N LEU A 43 -18.21 14.15 14.66
CA LEU A 43 -17.24 14.11 13.58
C LEU A 43 -17.98 13.84 12.27
N HIS A 44 -17.84 14.72 11.31
CA HIS A 44 -18.45 14.57 10.00
C HIS A 44 -17.39 14.34 8.92
N LEU A 45 -17.60 13.30 8.14
CA LEU A 45 -16.73 12.87 7.06
C LEU A 45 -17.39 13.13 5.70
N SER A 46 -16.58 13.37 4.70
CA SER A 46 -17.00 13.22 3.32
C SER A 46 -17.32 11.75 3.01
N ARG A 47 -17.97 11.49 1.89
CA ARG A 47 -18.25 10.12 1.45
C ARG A 47 -16.96 9.36 1.12
N GLU A 48 -15.96 10.04 0.57
CA GLU A 48 -14.66 9.47 0.24
C GLU A 48 -13.88 9.10 1.50
N GLU A 49 -13.83 9.98 2.50
CA GLU A 49 -13.22 9.68 3.80
C GLU A 49 -13.89 8.48 4.48
N ALA A 50 -15.21 8.40 4.43
CA ALA A 50 -15.95 7.29 5.04
C ALA A 50 -15.66 5.93 4.42
N LEU A 51 -15.34 5.87 3.12
CA LEU A 51 -14.93 4.64 2.43
C LEU A 51 -13.54 4.14 2.87
N ASN A 52 -12.71 5.04 3.39
CA ASN A 52 -11.36 4.77 3.87
C ASN A 52 -11.26 4.84 5.41
N ALA A 53 -12.40 4.79 6.10
CA ALA A 53 -12.46 4.94 7.56
C ALA A 53 -12.40 3.57 8.27
N TRP A 54 -11.46 3.44 9.18
CA TRP A 54 -11.22 2.25 10.00
C TRP A 54 -11.40 2.60 11.47
N LYS A 55 -12.28 1.90 12.17
CA LYS A 55 -12.39 2.02 13.63
C LYS A 55 -11.45 1.01 14.27
N VAL A 56 -10.55 1.49 15.12
CA VAL A 56 -9.58 0.69 15.87
C VAL A 56 -9.76 0.95 17.35
N THR A 57 -9.84 -0.10 18.16
CA THR A 57 -9.99 -0.01 19.61
C THR A 57 -8.71 -0.47 20.30
N LEU A 58 -8.11 0.39 21.12
CA LEU A 58 -6.99 0.12 22.01
C LEU A 58 -7.40 0.49 23.44
N ASP A 59 -6.71 1.44 24.06
CA ASP A 59 -7.08 2.08 25.33
C ASP A 59 -8.32 2.99 25.21
N GLN A 60 -8.67 3.35 24.00
CA GLN A 60 -9.89 4.04 23.56
C GLN A 60 -10.15 3.69 22.08
N ASP A 61 -11.24 4.22 21.53
CA ASP A 61 -11.51 4.09 20.11
C ASP A 61 -10.78 5.17 19.30
N TYR A 62 -10.21 4.76 18.19
CA TYR A 62 -9.59 5.62 17.18
C TYR A 62 -10.28 5.45 15.84
N LEU A 63 -10.41 6.53 15.10
CA LEU A 63 -10.79 6.52 13.69
C LEU A 63 -9.57 6.82 12.84
N VAL A 64 -9.23 5.90 11.95
CA VAL A 64 -8.10 6.03 11.03
C VAL A 64 -8.64 6.15 9.62
N LEU A 65 -8.26 7.20 8.91
CA LEU A 65 -8.53 7.36 7.48
C LEU A 65 -7.31 6.88 6.71
N SER A 66 -7.48 5.80 5.93
CA SER A 66 -6.41 5.16 5.18
C SER A 66 -6.97 4.30 4.06
N GLY A 67 -6.41 4.38 2.86
CA GLY A 67 -6.66 3.44 1.78
C GLY A 67 -5.99 2.08 1.99
N ASN A 68 -5.11 1.97 3.01
CA ASN A 68 -4.48 0.72 3.41
C ASN A 68 -5.31 0.03 4.50
N TYR A 69 -5.13 -1.29 4.70
CA TYR A 69 -5.75 -2.00 5.81
C TYR A 69 -5.17 -1.56 7.15
N VAL A 70 -6.05 -1.37 8.14
CA VAL A 70 -5.70 -0.92 9.48
C VAL A 70 -6.30 -1.87 10.52
N TRP A 71 -5.50 -2.26 11.53
CA TRP A 71 -5.97 -3.12 12.63
C TRP A 71 -5.23 -2.79 13.94
N ALA A 72 -5.70 -3.36 15.06
CA ALA A 72 -5.02 -3.32 16.34
C ALA A 72 -4.24 -4.61 16.56
N GLU A 73 -2.99 -4.49 16.99
CA GLU A 73 -2.13 -5.62 17.38
C GLU A 73 -1.08 -5.14 18.39
N ASP A 74 -0.88 -5.88 19.47
CA ASP A 74 0.06 -5.57 20.54
C ASP A 74 -0.07 -4.14 21.08
N ASP A 75 -1.30 -3.71 21.37
CA ASP A 75 -1.64 -2.35 21.81
C ASP A 75 -1.15 -1.22 20.88
N LYS A 76 -1.03 -1.51 19.60
CA LYS A 76 -0.62 -0.57 18.55
C LYS A 76 -1.56 -0.58 17.37
N ILE A 77 -1.66 0.57 16.71
CA ILE A 77 -2.27 0.67 15.39
C ILE A 77 -1.27 0.17 14.36
N LYS A 78 -1.67 -0.86 13.62
CA LYS A 78 -0.91 -1.43 12.50
C LYS A 78 -1.57 -1.02 11.19
N VAL A 79 -0.73 -0.71 10.20
CA VAL A 79 -1.17 -0.30 8.86
C VAL A 79 -0.36 -1.08 7.83
N THR A 80 -1.03 -1.76 6.90
CA THR A 80 -0.32 -2.48 5.81
C THR A 80 0.53 -1.52 4.98
N GLY A 81 1.54 -2.07 4.32
CA GLY A 81 2.20 -1.38 3.22
C GLY A 81 1.24 -1.24 2.04
N GLY A 82 1.28 -0.10 1.38
CA GLY A 82 0.45 0.20 0.22
C GLY A 82 0.93 1.48 -0.44
N ASN A 83 0.15 1.97 -1.40
CA ASN A 83 0.48 3.19 -2.13
C ASN A 83 0.30 4.46 -1.29
N ASP A 84 -0.58 4.40 -0.27
CA ASP A 84 -0.81 5.54 0.60
C ASP A 84 0.30 5.65 1.63
N THR A 85 1.02 6.76 1.54
CA THR A 85 2.10 7.10 2.47
C THR A 85 1.61 7.89 3.67
N LYS A 86 0.38 8.42 3.62
CA LYS A 86 -0.23 9.23 4.69
C LYS A 86 -1.50 8.59 5.22
N ILE A 87 -1.69 8.76 6.53
CA ILE A 87 -2.92 8.40 7.22
C ILE A 87 -3.34 9.58 8.11
N ALA A 88 -4.65 9.67 8.41
CA ALA A 88 -5.17 10.66 9.33
C ALA A 88 -5.89 9.98 10.49
N VAL A 89 -5.62 10.37 11.73
CA VAL A 89 -6.10 9.67 12.93
C VAL A 89 -6.78 10.62 13.89
N TYR A 90 -7.94 10.21 14.41
CA TYR A 90 -8.69 10.91 15.44
C TYR A 90 -9.16 9.93 16.55
N PRO A 91 -9.00 10.28 17.84
CA PRO A 91 -8.13 11.34 18.36
C PRO A 91 -6.66 11.05 18.07
N SER A 92 -5.77 12.00 18.39
CA SER A 92 -4.32 11.79 18.22
C SER A 92 -3.79 10.65 19.08
N VAL A 93 -2.80 9.91 18.57
CA VAL A 93 -2.17 8.79 19.29
C VAL A 93 -1.00 9.33 20.12
N GLU A 94 -1.06 9.16 21.45
CA GLU A 94 -0.05 9.71 22.37
C GLU A 94 1.38 9.19 22.11
N ASN A 95 1.50 7.89 21.80
CA ASN A 95 2.79 7.22 21.59
C ASN A 95 3.18 7.10 20.11
N GLY A 96 2.46 7.80 19.23
CA GLY A 96 2.68 7.71 17.80
C GLY A 96 2.23 6.37 17.20
N ILE A 97 2.54 6.19 15.93
CA ILE A 97 2.21 4.98 15.15
C ILE A 97 3.51 4.42 14.59
N GLU A 98 3.72 3.13 14.74
CA GLU A 98 4.94 2.46 14.30
C GLU A 98 5.19 2.67 12.80
N ASN A 99 6.40 3.08 12.45
CA ASN A 99 6.83 3.45 11.09
C ASN A 99 6.12 4.68 10.48
N PHE A 100 5.48 5.51 11.32
CA PHE A 100 4.89 6.76 10.89
C PHE A 100 5.40 7.92 11.76
N LYS A 101 5.51 9.10 11.15
CA LYS A 101 5.86 10.35 11.81
C LYS A 101 4.72 11.33 11.66
N GLU A 102 4.37 12.02 12.74
CA GLU A 102 3.41 13.13 12.68
C GLU A 102 3.93 14.22 11.74
N CYS A 103 3.10 14.64 10.78
CA CYS A 103 3.45 15.66 9.80
C CYS A 103 2.46 16.85 9.77
N GLY A 104 1.44 16.85 10.62
CA GLY A 104 0.52 17.98 10.74
C GLY A 104 -0.89 17.59 11.15
N LYS A 105 -1.84 18.49 10.88
CA LYS A 105 -3.27 18.30 11.16
C LYS A 105 -4.13 18.61 9.93
N SER A 106 -5.24 17.89 9.80
CA SER A 106 -6.29 18.16 8.84
C SER A 106 -7.63 18.17 9.59
N GLY A 107 -8.20 19.36 9.80
CA GLY A 107 -9.37 19.52 10.66
C GLY A 107 -9.10 18.97 12.06
N ARG A 108 -9.86 17.96 12.47
CA ARG A 108 -9.72 17.31 13.78
C ARG A 108 -8.73 16.14 13.78
N PHE A 109 -8.25 15.72 12.62
CA PHE A 109 -7.33 14.60 12.48
C PHE A 109 -5.87 15.06 12.62
N THR A 110 -5.08 14.24 13.30
CA THR A 110 -3.62 14.30 13.22
C THR A 110 -3.17 13.46 12.03
N VAL A 111 -2.35 14.06 11.17
CA VAL A 111 -1.84 13.40 9.96
C VAL A 111 -0.46 12.84 10.23
N TYR A 112 -0.29 11.58 9.87
CA TYR A 112 0.97 10.86 9.99
C TYR A 112 1.44 10.44 8.59
N GLU A 113 2.73 10.55 8.35
CA GLU A 113 3.38 10.13 7.11
C GLU A 113 4.30 8.96 7.40
N ARG A 114 4.26 7.95 6.54
CA ARG A 114 5.10 6.76 6.67
C ARG A 114 6.56 7.14 6.52
N VAL A 115 7.38 6.73 7.48
CA VAL A 115 8.82 6.82 7.38
C VAL A 115 9.28 5.71 6.44
N ILE A 116 9.72 6.09 5.24
CA ILE A 116 10.28 5.17 4.25
C ILE A 116 11.78 5.34 4.31
N GLU A 117 12.48 4.31 4.77
CA GLU A 117 13.92 4.24 4.58
C GLU A 117 14.19 3.97 3.11
N THR A 118 14.83 4.91 2.44
CA THR A 118 15.30 4.70 1.07
C THR A 118 16.50 3.77 1.11
N ALA A 119 16.36 2.61 0.51
CA ALA A 119 17.48 1.68 0.35
C ALA A 119 18.01 1.78 -1.08
N GLU A 120 19.31 1.92 -1.22
CA GLU A 120 19.95 1.86 -2.53
C GLU A 120 19.90 0.41 -3.05
N THR A 121 19.30 0.22 -4.22
CA THR A 121 19.16 -1.07 -4.87
C THR A 121 19.72 -0.99 -6.27
N THR A 122 20.46 -2.01 -6.70
CA THR A 122 21.00 -2.11 -8.05
C THR A 122 20.75 -3.50 -8.62
N ALA A 123 20.74 -3.60 -9.93
CA ALA A 123 20.71 -4.88 -10.63
C ALA A 123 21.87 -4.93 -11.63
N ASP A 124 22.70 -5.95 -11.52
CA ASP A 124 23.79 -6.23 -12.45
C ASP A 124 23.34 -7.31 -13.42
N VAL A 125 23.51 -7.08 -14.72
CA VAL A 125 23.10 -7.99 -15.78
C VAL A 125 24.35 -8.52 -16.48
N GLN A 126 24.47 -9.85 -16.56
CA GLN A 126 25.56 -10.52 -17.26
C GLN A 126 25.00 -11.46 -18.32
N VAL A 127 25.56 -11.41 -19.55
CA VAL A 127 25.24 -12.37 -20.60
C VAL A 127 25.92 -13.69 -20.26
N VAL A 128 25.14 -14.76 -20.13
CA VAL A 128 25.63 -16.12 -19.85
C VAL A 128 25.78 -16.91 -21.12
N LYS A 129 24.84 -16.76 -22.05
CA LYS A 129 24.79 -17.47 -23.31
C LYS A 129 24.06 -16.64 -24.35
N GLU A 130 24.56 -16.69 -25.60
CA GLU A 130 23.93 -16.05 -26.72
C GLU A 130 23.96 -17.00 -27.93
N THR A 131 22.77 -17.25 -28.49
CA THR A 131 22.59 -18.10 -29.67
C THR A 131 21.59 -17.43 -30.62
N PRO A 132 21.45 -17.89 -31.87
CA PRO A 132 20.38 -17.38 -32.75
C PRO A 132 18.98 -17.63 -32.22
N GLU A 133 18.78 -18.64 -31.36
CA GLU A 133 17.47 -19.04 -30.84
C GLU A 133 17.10 -18.33 -29.55
N SER A 134 18.08 -17.97 -28.70
CA SER A 134 17.85 -17.27 -27.44
C SER A 134 19.12 -16.64 -26.86
N SER A 135 18.91 -15.66 -25.98
CA SER A 135 19.94 -15.04 -25.15
C SER A 135 19.59 -15.24 -23.67
N VAL A 136 20.58 -15.76 -22.91
CA VAL A 136 20.42 -16.03 -21.47
C VAL A 136 21.26 -15.05 -20.67
N TYR A 137 20.61 -14.44 -19.68
CA TYR A 137 21.20 -13.45 -18.79
C TYR A 137 21.11 -13.91 -17.34
N GLU A 138 22.18 -13.70 -16.57
CA GLU A 138 22.14 -13.75 -15.11
C GLU A 138 21.92 -12.33 -14.58
N ILE A 139 20.93 -12.18 -13.69
CA ILE A 139 20.61 -10.91 -13.03
C ILE A 139 20.99 -11.06 -11.56
N THR A 140 21.93 -10.25 -11.10
CA THR A 140 22.24 -10.15 -9.65
C THR A 140 21.57 -8.92 -9.09
N VAL A 141 20.69 -9.11 -8.08
CA VAL A 141 19.97 -8.02 -7.44
C VAL A 141 20.62 -7.71 -6.11
N ASN A 142 21.13 -6.47 -5.99
CA ASN A 142 21.77 -5.96 -4.79
C ASN A 142 20.80 -5.08 -4.01
N TYR A 143 20.46 -5.49 -2.80
CA TYR A 143 19.64 -4.74 -1.85
C TYR A 143 20.11 -5.07 -0.43
N PRO A 144 19.99 -4.12 0.52
CA PRO A 144 20.34 -4.36 1.91
C PRO A 144 19.29 -5.25 2.60
N ASP A 145 19.71 -5.97 3.63
CA ASP A 145 18.80 -6.85 4.39
C ASP A 145 17.71 -6.06 5.14
N SER A 146 17.93 -4.78 5.42
CA SER A 146 16.92 -3.87 5.97
C SER A 146 15.69 -3.76 5.07
N LEU A 147 15.87 -3.71 3.74
CA LEU A 147 14.76 -3.66 2.78
C LEU A 147 13.86 -4.90 2.86
N LYS A 148 14.46 -6.09 2.95
CA LYS A 148 13.73 -7.35 3.12
C LYS A 148 12.93 -7.37 4.43
N LYS A 149 13.55 -6.89 5.52
CA LYS A 149 12.90 -6.79 6.82
C LYS A 149 11.73 -5.80 6.79
N GLU A 150 11.94 -4.62 6.23
CA GLU A 150 10.92 -3.59 6.08
C GLU A 150 9.74 -4.08 5.23
N ALA A 151 10.01 -4.67 4.07
CA ALA A 151 8.99 -5.21 3.19
C ALA A 151 8.12 -6.25 3.89
N ARG A 152 8.71 -7.17 4.66
CA ARG A 152 7.98 -8.16 5.45
C ARG A 152 7.15 -7.54 6.57
N GLN A 153 7.65 -6.51 7.25
CA GLN A 153 6.93 -5.83 8.34
C GLN A 153 5.79 -4.95 7.85
N THR A 154 5.96 -4.32 6.70
CA THR A 154 4.98 -3.36 6.16
C THR A 154 4.03 -3.99 5.15
N GLY A 155 4.28 -5.24 4.71
CA GLY A 155 3.55 -5.87 3.60
C GLY A 155 3.76 -5.17 2.26
N ARG A 156 4.78 -4.30 2.13
CA ARG A 156 5.13 -3.68 0.85
C ARG A 156 5.88 -4.68 -0.01
N ASP A 157 5.55 -4.70 -1.28
CA ASP A 157 6.32 -5.46 -2.25
C ASP A 157 7.45 -4.62 -2.83
N VAL A 158 8.50 -5.29 -3.26
CA VAL A 158 9.61 -4.71 -4.01
C VAL A 158 9.59 -5.33 -5.39
N LEU A 159 9.44 -4.48 -6.41
CA LEU A 159 9.30 -4.91 -7.78
C LEU A 159 10.61 -4.66 -8.55
N LEU A 160 11.06 -5.68 -9.26
CA LEU A 160 12.11 -5.58 -10.25
C LEU A 160 11.46 -5.43 -11.63
N TYR A 161 11.72 -4.32 -12.32
CA TYR A 161 11.17 -4.06 -13.65
C TYR A 161 12.16 -4.44 -14.74
N PHE A 162 11.67 -5.15 -15.77
CA PHE A 162 12.43 -5.51 -16.95
C PHE A 162 11.91 -4.77 -18.16
N THR A 163 12.84 -4.20 -18.93
CA THR A 163 12.61 -3.75 -20.30
C THR A 163 13.40 -4.67 -21.23
N TYR A 164 12.74 -5.33 -22.18
CA TYR A 164 13.37 -6.22 -23.12
C TYR A 164 12.79 -6.06 -24.52
N GLN A 165 13.49 -6.58 -25.52
CA GLN A 165 13.00 -6.74 -26.89
C GLN A 165 13.12 -8.20 -27.29
N GLY A 166 12.05 -8.77 -27.83
CA GLY A 166 12.02 -10.18 -28.24
C GLY A 166 10.59 -10.63 -28.51
N ASN A 167 10.39 -11.92 -28.75
CA ASN A 167 9.07 -12.53 -28.81
C ASN A 167 8.52 -12.76 -27.41
N ARG A 168 9.34 -13.41 -26.56
CA ARG A 168 9.00 -13.67 -25.17
C ARG A 168 10.26 -13.63 -24.28
N MET A 169 10.02 -13.47 -22.99
CA MET A 169 11.01 -13.58 -21.92
C MET A 169 10.54 -14.63 -20.93
N GLU A 170 11.43 -15.55 -20.55
CA GLU A 170 11.20 -16.51 -19.47
C GLU A 170 12.12 -16.19 -18.30
N VAL A 171 11.60 -16.28 -17.08
CA VAL A 171 12.34 -15.97 -15.85
C VAL A 171 12.45 -17.22 -15.01
N PHE A 172 13.66 -17.49 -14.52
CA PHE A 172 13.97 -18.68 -13.73
C PHE A 172 14.59 -18.28 -12.40
N LEU A 173 14.23 -19.03 -11.36
CA LEU A 173 14.84 -19.01 -10.04
C LEU A 173 15.35 -20.42 -9.73
N ASP A 174 16.64 -20.55 -9.42
CA ASP A 174 17.29 -21.83 -9.11
C ASP A 174 17.05 -22.92 -10.19
N GLY A 175 16.92 -22.50 -11.45
CA GLY A 175 16.68 -23.38 -12.59
C GLY A 175 15.20 -23.73 -12.85
N GLU A 176 14.28 -23.33 -12.00
CA GLU A 176 12.85 -23.50 -12.20
C GLU A 176 12.25 -22.24 -12.86
N LYS A 177 11.43 -22.44 -13.89
CA LYS A 177 10.71 -21.32 -14.52
C LYS A 177 9.62 -20.80 -13.57
N ILE A 178 9.75 -19.53 -13.18
CA ILE A 178 8.83 -18.87 -12.25
C ILE A 178 7.82 -17.95 -12.96
N ASN A 179 8.19 -17.44 -14.15
CA ASN A 179 7.30 -16.59 -14.93
C ASN A 179 7.70 -16.56 -16.41
N ASP A 180 6.77 -16.16 -17.28
CA ASP A 180 7.02 -15.85 -18.67
C ASP A 180 6.19 -14.64 -19.12
N TYR A 181 6.69 -13.90 -20.11
CA TYR A 181 6.06 -12.70 -20.64
C TYR A 181 6.21 -12.65 -22.15
N PHE A 182 5.12 -12.37 -22.85
CA PHE A 182 5.16 -11.99 -24.26
C PHE A 182 5.50 -10.50 -24.38
N TYR A 183 6.23 -10.16 -25.42
CA TYR A 183 6.64 -8.78 -25.65
C TYR A 183 5.45 -7.90 -26.07
N THR A 184 5.13 -6.91 -25.26
CA THR A 184 4.07 -5.92 -25.51
C THR A 184 4.61 -4.50 -25.62
N GLY A 185 5.94 -4.31 -25.51
CA GLY A 185 6.57 -3.00 -25.45
C GLY A 185 6.46 -2.29 -24.09
N GLN A 186 5.87 -2.96 -23.11
CA GLN A 186 5.78 -2.44 -21.74
C GLN A 186 6.87 -3.03 -20.84
N GLU A 187 7.13 -2.33 -19.73
CA GLU A 187 7.94 -2.89 -18.64
C GLU A 187 7.17 -4.00 -17.94
N VAL A 188 7.85 -5.07 -17.58
CA VAL A 188 7.26 -6.20 -16.87
C VAL A 188 7.82 -6.28 -15.47
N PRO A 189 6.96 -6.30 -14.42
CA PRO A 189 7.37 -6.37 -13.04
C PRO A 189 7.53 -7.80 -12.57
N ILE A 190 8.55 -8.04 -11.73
CA ILE A 190 8.69 -9.27 -10.94
C ILE A 190 8.72 -8.90 -9.48
N SER A 191 7.83 -9.51 -8.70
CA SER A 191 7.77 -9.34 -7.25
C SER A 191 8.95 -10.05 -6.58
N LEU A 192 9.88 -9.30 -6.00
CA LEU A 192 10.95 -9.89 -5.21
C LEU A 192 10.40 -10.46 -3.88
N GLY A 193 9.38 -9.83 -3.31
CA GLY A 193 8.75 -10.28 -2.07
C GLY A 193 8.06 -11.62 -2.21
N TYR A 194 7.35 -11.84 -3.30
CA TYR A 194 6.67 -13.11 -3.59
C TYR A 194 7.66 -14.29 -3.70
N PHE A 195 8.84 -14.05 -4.27
CA PHE A 195 9.90 -15.04 -4.41
C PHE A 195 10.95 -14.98 -3.27
N GLU A 196 10.56 -14.50 -2.10
CA GLU A 196 11.37 -14.46 -0.89
C GLU A 196 12.69 -13.67 -1.01
N PHE A 197 12.71 -12.66 -1.87
CA PHE A 197 13.87 -11.79 -2.09
C PHE A 197 15.11 -12.54 -2.63
N PRO A 198 15.04 -13.12 -3.84
CA PRO A 198 16.19 -13.76 -4.46
C PRO A 198 17.29 -12.75 -4.78
N LYS A 199 18.53 -13.17 -4.62
CA LYS A 199 19.72 -12.37 -5.01
C LYS A 199 20.11 -12.58 -6.46
N LYS A 200 19.66 -13.69 -7.08
CA LYS A 200 19.95 -14.03 -8.48
C LYS A 200 18.73 -14.55 -9.18
N LEU A 201 18.58 -14.14 -10.42
CA LEU A 201 17.57 -14.64 -11.35
C LEU A 201 18.26 -14.96 -12.68
N THR A 202 17.75 -15.93 -13.41
CA THR A 202 18.14 -16.18 -14.80
C THR A 202 16.98 -15.75 -15.71
N VAL A 203 17.29 -15.03 -16.75
CA VAL A 203 16.33 -14.57 -17.76
C VAL A 203 16.75 -15.07 -19.11
N GLU A 204 15.83 -15.75 -19.83
CA GLU A 204 16.02 -16.16 -21.22
C GLU A 204 15.09 -15.37 -22.13
N ILE A 205 15.67 -14.70 -23.12
CA ILE A 205 14.94 -13.87 -24.10
C ILE A 205 15.02 -14.57 -25.45
N PHE A 206 13.85 -14.81 -26.03
CA PHE A 206 13.70 -15.40 -27.37
C PHE A 206 13.51 -14.27 -28.39
N PRO A 207 14.29 -14.21 -29.48
CA PRO A 207 14.21 -13.14 -30.47
C PRO A 207 12.87 -13.18 -31.21
N LEU A 208 12.52 -12.06 -31.83
CA LEU A 208 11.43 -12.01 -32.80
C LEU A 208 11.84 -12.75 -34.07
N GLY A 209 11.02 -13.69 -34.50
CA GLY A 209 11.17 -14.38 -35.75
C GLY A 209 10.70 -13.53 -36.95
N GLU A 210 11.12 -13.92 -38.14
CA GLU A 210 10.62 -13.27 -39.35
C GLU A 210 9.12 -13.58 -39.52
N GLY A 211 8.28 -12.55 -39.44
CA GLY A 211 6.80 -12.67 -39.51
C GLY A 211 6.07 -12.81 -38.17
N ASP A 212 6.77 -12.74 -37.05
CA ASP A 212 6.12 -12.69 -35.74
C ASP A 212 5.27 -11.43 -35.60
N ALA A 213 4.03 -11.59 -35.14
CA ALA A 213 3.15 -10.48 -34.84
C ALA A 213 3.43 -9.97 -33.43
N VAL A 214 3.74 -8.68 -33.30
CA VAL A 214 3.91 -8.00 -32.00
C VAL A 214 2.70 -7.12 -31.73
N PHE A 215 2.03 -7.37 -30.63
CA PHE A 215 0.91 -6.56 -30.17
C PHE A 215 1.41 -5.55 -29.15
N LEU A 216 1.76 -4.34 -29.61
CA LEU A 216 2.18 -3.27 -28.73
C LEU A 216 0.97 -2.66 -28.01
N GLU A 217 1.01 -2.64 -26.68
CA GLU A 217 0.04 -1.91 -25.90
C GLU A 217 0.29 -0.39 -26.03
N LYS A 218 -0.77 0.36 -26.35
CA LYS A 218 -0.69 1.81 -26.36
C LYS A 218 -0.72 2.33 -24.93
N LYS A 219 0.24 3.21 -24.60
CA LYS A 219 0.20 3.99 -23.36
C LYS A 219 -0.95 4.97 -23.34
#